data_9818f2135afd4096e4d44007aa8e9941
#
_entry.id   9818f2135afd4096e4d44007aa8e9941
#
_cell.length_a   1.000
_cell.length_b   1.000
_cell.length_c   1.000
_cell.angle_alpha   90.00
_cell.angle_beta   90.00
_cell.angle_gamma   90.00
#
_symmetry.space_group_name_H-M   'P 1'
#
loop_
_entity.id
_entity.type
_entity.pdbx_description
1 polymer ?
#
loop_
_entity_poly.entity_id
_entity_poly.type
_entity_poly.pdbx_seq_one_letter_code
_entity_poly.pdbx_strand_id
1 'polypeptide(L)'
;MNVTMWMTRDLLTVTLETPVAEAAKLMAQNRVRRLMVVEKWADGLHLLGIISAKDVIHAFPPHVNPFAIEGPDARLTPTTVGQIMTAKPRTTTTDTPIEEAAALMCHLKIGALPVMRGKFLAGIITESDVFRAFVSLLGSDEKGARITFDATKGEDVFELMGKLAKRKKIRIISLIWTEQDQQPVCMVRIAGEGVDDVLDDLWSSGHIVINVIRFPFVPEEKA
;
A
#
# COMPACT_ATOMS: atom_id res chain seq x y z
N MET A 1 -0.72 8.60 -9.28
CA MET A 1 -1.96 7.90 -8.83
C MET A 1 -2.45 8.57 -7.56
N ASN A 2 -3.78 8.72 -7.39
CA ASN A 2 -4.34 9.39 -6.22
C ASN A 2 -4.86 8.38 -5.19
N VAL A 3 -4.92 8.80 -3.94
CA VAL A 3 -5.44 8.01 -2.80
C VAL A 3 -6.82 7.41 -3.10
N THR A 4 -7.71 8.17 -3.78
CA THR A 4 -9.07 7.71 -4.12
C THR A 4 -9.13 6.40 -4.92
N MET A 5 -8.06 6.04 -5.65
CA MET A 5 -7.98 4.81 -6.45
C MET A 5 -7.73 3.56 -5.60
N TRP A 6 -7.16 3.75 -4.41
CA TRP A 6 -6.64 2.65 -3.58
C TRP A 6 -7.25 2.57 -2.20
N MET A 7 -7.89 3.64 -1.73
CA MET A 7 -8.52 3.69 -0.41
C MET A 7 -9.67 2.70 -0.29
N THR A 8 -9.90 2.20 0.91
CA THR A 8 -11.13 1.48 1.29
C THR A 8 -12.22 2.48 1.60
N ARG A 9 -13.40 2.32 0.97
CA ARG A 9 -14.56 3.20 1.13
C ARG A 9 -15.59 2.63 2.11
N ASP A 10 -15.73 1.31 2.13
CA ASP A 10 -16.63 0.61 3.07
C ASP A 10 -16.00 0.60 4.46
N LEU A 11 -16.29 1.65 5.20
CA LEU A 11 -15.68 1.90 6.49
C LEU A 11 -16.47 1.20 7.61
N LEU A 12 -15.75 0.44 8.43
CA LEU A 12 -16.25 0.03 9.72
C LEU A 12 -16.04 1.17 10.70
N THR A 13 -17.14 1.65 11.27
CA THR A 13 -17.16 2.81 12.15
C THR A 13 -17.73 2.46 13.51
N VAL A 14 -17.30 3.17 14.52
CA VAL A 14 -17.78 3.11 15.90
C VAL A 14 -18.03 4.53 16.42
N THR A 15 -18.73 4.66 17.54
CA THR A 15 -18.93 5.94 18.24
C THR A 15 -18.02 6.07 19.46
N LEU A 16 -18.04 7.22 20.10
CA LEU A 16 -17.27 7.44 21.34
C LEU A 16 -17.70 6.50 22.48
N GLU A 17 -18.98 6.18 22.54
CA GLU A 17 -19.62 5.38 23.58
C GLU A 17 -19.46 3.88 23.35
N THR A 18 -19.02 3.46 22.16
CA THR A 18 -18.83 2.04 21.85
C THR A 18 -17.89 1.39 22.86
N PRO A 19 -18.29 0.28 23.51
CA PRO A 19 -17.41 -0.46 24.40
C PRO A 19 -16.18 -1.00 23.65
N VAL A 20 -15.00 -0.94 24.27
CA VAL A 20 -13.77 -1.45 23.63
C VAL A 20 -13.86 -2.94 23.30
N ALA A 21 -14.60 -3.72 24.11
CA ALA A 21 -14.87 -5.14 23.82
C ALA A 21 -15.66 -5.35 22.51
N GLU A 22 -16.63 -4.49 22.23
CA GLU A 22 -17.38 -4.51 20.96
C GLU A 22 -16.48 -4.09 19.78
N ALA A 23 -15.65 -3.07 19.94
CA ALA A 23 -14.68 -2.68 18.93
C ALA A 23 -13.70 -3.83 18.62
N ALA A 24 -13.22 -4.56 19.64
CA ALA A 24 -12.39 -5.75 19.49
C ALA A 24 -13.09 -6.83 18.65
N LYS A 25 -14.35 -7.14 18.99
CA LYS A 25 -15.16 -8.11 18.24
C LYS A 25 -15.36 -7.71 16.78
N LEU A 26 -15.67 -6.44 16.51
CA LEU A 26 -15.80 -5.91 15.14
C LEU A 26 -14.49 -6.05 14.35
N MET A 27 -13.35 -5.73 14.96
CA MET A 27 -12.05 -5.90 14.32
C MET A 27 -11.77 -7.37 13.99
N ALA A 28 -12.03 -8.30 14.93
CA ALA A 28 -11.80 -9.73 14.73
C ALA A 28 -12.69 -10.32 13.63
N GLN A 29 -13.99 -10.05 13.67
CA GLN A 29 -14.96 -10.57 12.71
C GLN A 29 -14.70 -10.10 11.28
N ASN A 30 -14.27 -8.84 11.12
CA ASN A 30 -14.02 -8.24 9.81
C ASN A 30 -12.55 -8.27 9.39
N ARG A 31 -11.68 -8.88 10.21
CA ARG A 31 -10.23 -8.96 9.95
C ARG A 31 -9.57 -7.60 9.68
N VAL A 32 -10.03 -6.56 10.38
CA VAL A 32 -9.47 -5.23 10.29
C VAL A 32 -8.70 -4.86 11.56
N ARG A 33 -7.70 -4.02 11.41
CA ARG A 33 -6.83 -3.58 12.53
C ARG A 33 -7.11 -2.16 12.99
N ARG A 34 -8.10 -1.49 12.39
CA ARG A 34 -8.47 -0.10 12.70
C ARG A 34 -9.95 0.11 12.47
N LEU A 35 -10.56 0.97 13.30
CA LEU A 35 -11.92 1.46 13.13
C LEU A 35 -11.90 2.98 13.18
N MET A 36 -12.77 3.60 12.37
CA MET A 36 -12.97 5.03 12.42
C MET A 36 -13.96 5.36 13.53
N VAL A 37 -13.61 6.30 14.38
CA VAL A 37 -14.51 6.85 15.40
C VAL A 37 -15.20 8.06 14.79
N VAL A 38 -16.51 7.96 14.65
CA VAL A 38 -17.29 8.95 13.91
C VAL A 38 -18.53 9.41 14.67
N GLU A 39 -18.99 10.58 14.33
CA GLU A 39 -20.32 11.06 14.60
C GLU A 39 -21.12 11.12 13.29
N LYS A 40 -22.35 10.59 13.31
CA LYS A 40 -23.22 10.59 12.13
C LYS A 40 -24.12 11.82 12.16
N TRP A 41 -23.97 12.68 11.19
CA TRP A 41 -24.81 13.85 10.97
C TRP A 41 -25.66 13.66 9.72
N ALA A 42 -26.67 14.49 9.53
CA ALA A 42 -27.53 14.43 8.36
C ALA A 42 -26.78 14.63 7.03
N ASP A 43 -25.66 15.35 7.06
CA ASP A 43 -24.82 15.68 5.91
C ASP A 43 -23.66 14.69 5.70
N GLY A 44 -23.43 13.72 6.60
CA GLY A 44 -22.39 12.69 6.44
C GLY A 44 -21.69 12.24 7.73
N LEU A 45 -20.60 11.52 7.54
CA LEU A 45 -19.77 11.02 8.64
C LEU A 45 -18.70 12.06 9.02
N HIS A 46 -18.71 12.49 10.26
CA HIS A 46 -17.71 13.37 10.83
C HIS A 46 -16.67 12.56 11.63
N LEU A 47 -15.41 12.68 11.25
CA LEU A 47 -14.31 11.97 11.91
C LEU A 47 -13.98 12.62 13.26
N LEU A 48 -14.06 11.84 14.32
CA LEU A 48 -13.66 12.23 15.67
C LEU A 48 -12.29 11.66 16.04
N GLY A 49 -12.02 10.41 15.61
CA GLY A 49 -10.81 9.71 15.97
C GLY A 49 -10.58 8.43 15.18
N ILE A 50 -9.52 7.74 15.54
CA ILE A 50 -9.19 6.41 15.05
C ILE A 50 -8.78 5.53 16.23
N ILE A 51 -9.21 4.28 16.24
CA ILE A 51 -8.76 3.27 17.20
C ILE A 51 -8.07 2.12 16.44
N SER A 52 -6.94 1.67 16.97
CA SER A 52 -6.19 0.55 16.40
C SER A 52 -6.29 -0.70 17.28
N ALA A 53 -5.95 -1.87 16.70
CA ALA A 53 -5.84 -3.13 17.45
C ALA A 53 -4.84 -3.02 18.62
N LYS A 54 -3.79 -2.20 18.47
CA LYS A 54 -2.81 -1.94 19.54
C LYS A 54 -3.45 -1.21 20.73
N ASP A 55 -4.29 -0.21 20.45
CA ASP A 55 -5.00 0.54 21.50
C ASP A 55 -5.96 -0.39 22.26
N VAL A 56 -6.64 -1.26 21.52
CA VAL A 56 -7.52 -2.30 22.11
C VAL A 56 -6.72 -3.25 23.00
N ILE A 57 -5.59 -3.78 22.54
CA ILE A 57 -4.75 -4.70 23.36
C ILE A 57 -4.33 -4.03 24.66
N HIS A 58 -3.95 -2.76 24.61
CA HIS A 58 -3.50 -2.02 25.81
C HIS A 58 -4.64 -1.73 26.82
N ALA A 59 -5.89 -1.77 26.36
CA ALA A 59 -7.05 -1.55 27.23
C ALA A 59 -7.47 -2.80 28.02
N PHE A 60 -6.94 -3.97 27.68
CA PHE A 60 -7.24 -5.23 28.36
C PHE A 60 -6.06 -5.66 29.26
N PRO A 61 -6.35 -6.47 30.31
CA PRO A 61 -5.28 -7.09 31.09
C PRO A 61 -4.33 -7.93 30.24
N PRO A 62 -3.03 -8.00 30.55
CA PRO A 62 -2.02 -8.64 29.68
C PRO A 62 -2.27 -10.13 29.36
N HIS A 63 -3.04 -10.85 30.19
CA HIS A 63 -3.37 -12.25 30.00
C HIS A 63 -4.64 -12.49 29.17
N VAL A 64 -5.32 -11.42 28.74
CA VAL A 64 -6.56 -11.48 27.96
C VAL A 64 -6.27 -11.23 26.49
N ASN A 65 -6.69 -12.14 25.63
CA ASN A 65 -6.70 -11.90 24.18
C ASN A 65 -8.03 -11.25 23.77
N PRO A 66 -8.07 -9.95 23.47
CA PRO A 66 -9.32 -9.28 23.12
C PRO A 66 -9.89 -9.72 21.75
N PHE A 67 -9.10 -10.44 20.95
CA PHE A 67 -9.47 -10.90 19.61
C PHE A 67 -9.76 -12.41 19.55
N ALA A 68 -9.99 -13.05 20.69
CA ALA A 68 -10.41 -14.46 20.74
C ALA A 68 -11.76 -14.65 20.03
N ILE A 69 -11.99 -15.86 19.49
CA ILE A 69 -13.20 -16.20 18.70
C ILE A 69 -14.49 -15.95 19.49
N GLU A 70 -14.48 -16.26 20.79
CA GLU A 70 -15.62 -16.04 21.70
C GLU A 70 -15.82 -14.56 22.06
N GLY A 71 -14.87 -13.70 21.67
CA GLY A 71 -14.82 -12.30 22.05
C GLY A 71 -14.38 -12.09 23.49
N PRO A 72 -13.96 -10.88 23.85
CA PRO A 72 -13.56 -10.55 25.21
C PRO A 72 -14.79 -10.34 26.12
N ASP A 73 -14.67 -10.75 27.38
CA ASP A 73 -15.66 -10.37 28.39
C ASP A 73 -15.63 -8.83 28.58
N ALA A 74 -16.74 -8.17 28.28
CA ALA A 74 -16.87 -6.71 28.41
C ALA A 74 -16.66 -6.23 29.86
N ARG A 75 -16.82 -7.11 30.86
CA ARG A 75 -16.57 -6.76 32.27
C ARG A 75 -15.10 -6.60 32.61
N LEU A 76 -14.19 -7.12 31.76
CA LEU A 76 -12.73 -6.99 31.96
C LEU A 76 -12.19 -5.61 31.62
N THR A 77 -12.96 -4.84 30.84
CA THR A 77 -12.67 -3.43 30.59
C THR A 77 -13.96 -2.64 30.41
N PRO A 78 -14.38 -1.83 31.37
CA PRO A 78 -15.52 -0.94 31.25
C PRO A 78 -15.25 0.27 30.36
N THR A 79 -14.11 0.30 29.70
CA THR A 79 -13.60 1.44 28.92
C THR A 79 -14.34 1.56 27.59
N THR A 80 -14.62 2.81 27.17
CA THR A 80 -15.18 3.11 25.85
C THR A 80 -14.10 3.51 24.84
N VAL A 81 -14.44 3.41 23.55
CA VAL A 81 -13.55 3.79 22.46
C VAL A 81 -13.08 5.24 22.58
N GLY A 82 -13.96 6.15 22.99
CA GLY A 82 -13.63 7.57 23.15
C GLY A 82 -12.53 7.84 24.18
N GLN A 83 -12.33 6.93 25.16
CA GLN A 83 -11.31 7.08 26.20
C GLN A 83 -9.90 6.66 25.74
N ILE A 84 -9.81 5.81 24.71
CA ILE A 84 -8.53 5.23 24.27
C ILE A 84 -8.17 5.54 22.81
N MET A 85 -9.07 6.12 22.04
CA MET A 85 -8.82 6.47 20.63
C MET A 85 -7.72 7.53 20.49
N THR A 86 -7.09 7.55 19.33
CA THR A 86 -6.34 8.74 18.89
C THR A 86 -7.34 9.77 18.39
N ALA A 87 -7.56 10.84 19.15
CA ALA A 87 -8.40 11.96 18.74
C ALA A 87 -7.70 12.81 17.68
N LYS A 88 -8.49 13.40 16.75
CA LYS A 88 -8.01 14.26 15.65
C LYS A 88 -6.78 13.66 14.94
N PRO A 89 -6.91 12.46 14.36
CA PRO A 89 -5.79 11.79 13.70
C PRO A 89 -5.31 12.60 12.51
N ARG A 90 -4.07 12.34 12.08
CA ARG A 90 -3.61 12.85 10.78
C ARG A 90 -4.45 12.26 9.66
N THR A 91 -4.84 13.10 8.72
CA THR A 91 -5.71 12.74 7.59
C THR A 91 -5.02 13.06 6.27
N THR A 92 -5.55 12.51 5.19
CA THR A 92 -5.22 12.88 3.82
C THR A 92 -6.50 13.18 3.05
N THR A 93 -6.40 13.54 1.77
CA THR A 93 -7.55 13.80 0.92
C THR A 93 -7.66 12.79 -0.22
N THR A 94 -8.82 12.75 -0.88
CA THR A 94 -9.06 11.89 -2.05
C THR A 94 -8.08 12.13 -3.20
N ASP A 95 -7.61 13.37 -3.33
CA ASP A 95 -6.83 13.83 -4.47
C ASP A 95 -5.31 13.81 -4.20
N THR A 96 -4.92 13.53 -2.95
CA THR A 96 -3.52 13.41 -2.56
C THR A 96 -2.82 12.33 -3.39
N PRO A 97 -1.63 12.57 -3.95
CA PRO A 97 -0.80 11.54 -4.56
C PRO A 97 -0.51 10.42 -3.55
N ILE A 98 -0.52 9.16 -4.02
CA ILE A 98 -0.34 8.02 -3.12
C ILE A 98 1.05 7.99 -2.49
N GLU A 99 2.06 8.45 -3.22
CA GLU A 99 3.44 8.60 -2.74
C GLU A 99 3.57 9.63 -1.62
N GLU A 100 2.77 10.71 -1.65
CA GLU A 100 2.72 11.70 -0.57
C GLU A 100 2.06 11.11 0.69
N ALA A 101 0.96 10.38 0.53
CA ALA A 101 0.32 9.67 1.63
C ALA A 101 1.27 8.62 2.25
N ALA A 102 2.02 7.89 1.42
CA ALA A 102 3.03 6.94 1.85
C ALA A 102 4.18 7.63 2.62
N ALA A 103 4.71 8.74 2.08
CA ALA A 103 5.75 9.52 2.74
C ALA A 103 5.30 10.03 4.12
N LEU A 104 4.04 10.51 4.22
CA LEU A 104 3.45 10.95 5.48
C LEU A 104 3.36 9.81 6.51
N MET A 105 2.91 8.61 6.07
CA MET A 105 2.86 7.42 6.92
C MET A 105 4.25 7.04 7.44
N CYS A 106 5.25 7.00 6.57
CA CYS A 106 6.64 6.69 6.92
C CYS A 106 7.22 7.72 7.91
N HIS A 107 7.06 9.01 7.63
CA HIS A 107 7.60 10.08 8.46
C HIS A 107 7.00 10.09 9.87
N LEU A 108 5.68 9.91 9.98
CA LEU A 108 4.96 9.90 11.24
C LEU A 108 4.93 8.52 11.91
N LYS A 109 5.45 7.48 11.27
CA LYS A 109 5.40 6.08 11.74
C LYS A 109 3.99 5.60 12.04
N ILE A 110 3.04 5.96 11.18
CA ILE A 110 1.63 5.57 11.27
C ILE A 110 1.25 4.70 10.08
N GLY A 111 0.51 3.64 10.30
CA GLY A 111 0.19 2.66 9.26
C GLY A 111 -1.17 2.89 8.59
N ALA A 112 -1.81 4.05 8.77
CA ALA A 112 -3.04 4.42 8.06
C ALA A 112 -3.35 5.91 8.21
N LEU A 113 -4.10 6.44 7.23
CA LEU A 113 -4.63 7.79 7.22
C LEU A 113 -6.12 7.74 6.88
N PRO A 114 -7.00 8.32 7.70
CA PRO A 114 -8.37 8.61 7.28
C PRO A 114 -8.34 9.55 6.08
N VAL A 115 -9.20 9.27 5.09
CA VAL A 115 -9.28 10.04 3.85
C VAL A 115 -10.49 10.95 3.91
N MET A 116 -10.27 12.24 3.74
CA MET A 116 -11.31 13.26 3.81
C MET A 116 -11.71 13.75 2.43
N ARG A 117 -13.00 14.09 2.28
CA ARG A 117 -13.53 14.89 1.17
C ARG A 117 -14.21 16.12 1.75
N GLY A 118 -13.52 17.26 1.70
CA GLY A 118 -13.92 18.42 2.49
C GLY A 118 -13.93 18.11 3.99
N LYS A 119 -15.05 18.29 4.67
CA LYS A 119 -15.21 18.00 6.09
C LYS A 119 -15.66 16.56 6.42
N PHE A 120 -15.97 15.74 5.39
CA PHE A 120 -16.52 14.40 5.56
C PHE A 120 -15.47 13.31 5.42
N LEU A 121 -15.63 12.27 6.20
CA LEU A 121 -14.85 11.04 6.08
C LEU A 121 -15.29 10.28 4.81
N ALA A 122 -14.36 10.06 3.89
CA ALA A 122 -14.60 9.41 2.60
C ALA A 122 -14.02 7.99 2.51
N GLY A 123 -13.04 7.65 3.36
CA GLY A 123 -12.35 6.37 3.31
C GLY A 123 -11.21 6.25 4.31
N ILE A 124 -10.46 5.19 4.16
CA ILE A 124 -9.18 4.98 4.83
C ILE A 124 -8.16 4.48 3.82
N ILE A 125 -6.93 4.97 3.89
CA ILE A 125 -5.79 4.39 3.18
C ILE A 125 -4.79 3.84 4.20
N THR A 126 -4.29 2.63 3.93
CA THR A 126 -3.38 1.90 4.81
C THR A 126 -2.07 1.57 4.10
N GLU A 127 -1.03 1.19 4.86
CA GLU A 127 0.22 0.67 4.29
C GLU A 127 -0.03 -0.47 3.30
N SER A 128 -0.97 -1.38 3.59
CA SER A 128 -1.32 -2.48 2.69
C SER A 128 -1.89 -1.99 1.36
N ASP A 129 -2.61 -0.88 1.35
CA ASP A 129 -3.14 -0.27 0.13
C ASP A 129 -2.02 0.37 -0.69
N VAL A 130 -1.07 1.03 -0.02
CA VAL A 130 0.14 1.57 -0.64
C VAL A 130 0.97 0.45 -1.27
N PHE A 131 1.17 -0.68 -0.56
CA PHE A 131 1.87 -1.83 -1.11
C PHE A 131 1.15 -2.43 -2.33
N ARG A 132 -0.17 -2.56 -2.29
CA ARG A 132 -0.95 -3.02 -3.47
C ARG A 132 -0.79 -2.10 -4.67
N ALA A 133 -0.81 -0.79 -4.45
CA ALA A 133 -0.56 0.18 -5.50
C ALA A 133 0.84 0.04 -6.09
N PHE A 134 1.85 -0.14 -5.25
CA PHE A 134 3.23 -0.35 -5.67
C PHE A 134 3.40 -1.64 -6.49
N VAL A 135 2.83 -2.74 -6.02
CA VAL A 135 2.83 -4.03 -6.74
C VAL A 135 2.15 -3.89 -8.11
N SER A 136 1.02 -3.19 -8.17
CA SER A 136 0.32 -2.92 -9.43
C SER A 136 1.15 -2.09 -10.41
N LEU A 137 1.87 -1.07 -9.92
CA LEU A 137 2.77 -0.26 -10.74
C LEU A 137 3.93 -1.06 -11.33
N LEU A 138 4.46 -2.01 -10.55
CA LEU A 138 5.57 -2.85 -10.99
C LEU A 138 5.14 -3.98 -11.92
N GLY A 139 3.83 -4.23 -12.06
CA GLY A 139 3.29 -5.22 -13.01
C GLY A 139 3.69 -6.65 -12.70
N SER A 140 3.55 -7.12 -11.45
CA SER A 140 4.00 -8.44 -11.01
C SER A 140 3.26 -9.62 -11.65
N ASP A 141 2.03 -9.42 -12.16
CA ASP A 141 1.12 -10.51 -12.55
C ASP A 141 1.27 -10.96 -14.00
N GLU A 142 2.10 -10.29 -14.80
CA GLU A 142 2.26 -10.62 -16.22
C GLU A 142 3.55 -11.40 -16.50
N LYS A 143 3.44 -12.39 -17.41
CA LYS A 143 4.63 -13.08 -17.94
C LYS A 143 5.56 -12.10 -18.66
N GLY A 144 6.87 -12.25 -18.43
CA GLY A 144 7.87 -11.41 -19.05
C GLY A 144 9.14 -11.33 -18.21
N ALA A 145 9.85 -10.20 -18.26
CA ALA A 145 11.05 -10.00 -17.46
C ALA A 145 11.18 -8.58 -16.93
N ARG A 146 11.90 -8.46 -15.84
CA ARG A 146 12.46 -7.21 -15.36
C ARG A 146 13.95 -7.22 -15.65
N ILE A 147 14.41 -6.26 -16.41
CA ILE A 147 15.80 -6.08 -16.79
C ILE A 147 16.30 -4.83 -16.10
N THR A 148 17.42 -4.95 -15.38
CA THR A 148 18.14 -3.82 -14.80
C THR A 148 19.45 -3.67 -15.55
N PHE A 149 19.71 -2.49 -16.08
CA PHE A 149 20.93 -2.23 -16.85
C PHE A 149 21.51 -0.85 -16.53
N ASP A 150 22.80 -0.70 -16.79
CA ASP A 150 23.55 0.54 -16.63
C ASP A 150 23.07 1.59 -17.65
N ALA A 151 22.77 2.77 -17.17
CA ALA A 151 22.29 3.90 -17.96
C ALA A 151 23.31 5.07 -18.01
N THR A 152 24.59 4.81 -17.74
CA THR A 152 25.66 5.83 -17.70
C THR A 152 26.01 6.41 -19.06
N LYS A 153 25.61 5.76 -20.16
CA LYS A 153 25.96 6.21 -21.53
C LYS A 153 25.29 7.50 -21.98
N GLY A 154 24.43 8.09 -21.15
CA GLY A 154 23.76 9.35 -21.47
C GLY A 154 22.76 9.27 -22.64
N GLU A 155 22.42 8.07 -23.09
CA GLU A 155 21.37 7.87 -24.09
C GLU A 155 19.99 8.14 -23.49
N ASP A 156 19.04 8.57 -24.33
CA ASP A 156 17.64 8.63 -23.93
C ASP A 156 17.09 7.20 -23.81
N VAL A 157 17.08 6.70 -22.57
CA VAL A 157 16.62 5.35 -22.25
C VAL A 157 15.16 5.12 -22.69
N PHE A 158 14.33 6.16 -22.67
CA PHE A 158 12.95 6.07 -23.14
C PHE A 158 12.89 5.84 -24.64
N GLU A 159 13.74 6.56 -25.42
CA GLU A 159 13.82 6.36 -26.85
C GLU A 159 14.35 4.97 -27.20
N LEU A 160 15.41 4.54 -26.53
CA LEU A 160 15.99 3.20 -26.68
C LEU A 160 14.92 2.12 -26.44
N MET A 161 14.26 2.16 -25.28
CA MET A 161 13.25 1.16 -24.90
C MET A 161 12.01 1.23 -25.82
N GLY A 162 11.62 2.42 -26.26
CA GLY A 162 10.55 2.61 -27.23
C GLY A 162 10.84 1.98 -28.60
N LYS A 163 12.07 2.13 -29.10
CA LYS A 163 12.53 1.49 -30.36
C LYS A 163 12.55 -0.04 -30.22
N LEU A 164 13.08 -0.56 -29.11
CA LEU A 164 13.13 -1.99 -28.83
C LEU A 164 11.71 -2.59 -28.72
N ALA A 165 10.83 -1.93 -27.98
CA ALA A 165 9.45 -2.37 -27.81
C ALA A 165 8.71 -2.51 -29.14
N LYS A 166 8.84 -1.51 -30.03
CA LYS A 166 8.22 -1.53 -31.35
C LYS A 166 8.80 -2.63 -32.24
N ARG A 167 10.14 -2.79 -32.25
CA ARG A 167 10.83 -3.76 -33.12
C ARG A 167 10.60 -5.21 -32.69
N LYS A 168 10.57 -5.48 -31.38
CA LYS A 168 10.45 -6.84 -30.80
C LYS A 168 9.04 -7.21 -30.41
N LYS A 169 8.05 -6.33 -30.65
CA LYS A 169 6.63 -6.54 -30.31
C LYS A 169 6.41 -6.87 -28.84
N ILE A 170 7.21 -6.25 -27.97
CA ILE A 170 7.04 -6.32 -26.53
C ILE A 170 6.23 -5.13 -26.02
N ARG A 171 5.64 -5.28 -24.82
CA ARG A 171 4.99 -4.21 -24.09
C ARG A 171 5.85 -3.81 -22.91
N ILE A 172 6.14 -2.52 -22.77
CA ILE A 172 6.75 -1.96 -21.57
C ILE A 172 5.64 -1.79 -20.53
N ILE A 173 5.79 -2.42 -19.37
CA ILE A 173 4.86 -2.34 -18.26
C ILE A 173 5.25 -1.18 -17.34
N SER A 174 6.52 -1.11 -16.98
CA SER A 174 7.07 -0.01 -16.20
C SER A 174 8.52 0.25 -16.60
N LEU A 175 8.94 1.52 -16.44
CA LEU A 175 10.32 1.93 -16.63
C LEU A 175 10.65 2.87 -15.47
N ILE A 176 11.69 2.52 -14.73
CA ILE A 176 12.14 3.24 -13.53
C ILE A 176 13.60 3.62 -13.75
N TRP A 177 13.85 4.91 -13.66
CA TRP A 177 15.21 5.47 -13.61
C TRP A 177 15.55 5.76 -12.15
N THR A 178 16.70 5.28 -11.70
CA THR A 178 17.20 5.52 -10.34
C THR A 178 18.71 5.55 -10.32
N GLU A 179 19.29 5.89 -9.18
CA GLU A 179 20.73 5.78 -8.94
C GLU A 179 20.99 4.66 -7.94
N GLN A 180 21.95 3.82 -8.23
CA GLN A 180 22.49 2.82 -7.32
C GLN A 180 23.99 3.04 -7.21
N ASP A 181 24.50 3.24 -5.99
CA ASP A 181 25.93 3.52 -5.72
C ASP A 181 26.46 4.69 -6.57
N GLN A 182 25.68 5.76 -6.71
CA GLN A 182 25.98 6.94 -7.53
C GLN A 182 26.08 6.68 -9.05
N GLN A 183 25.61 5.51 -9.49
CA GLN A 183 25.51 5.18 -10.91
C GLN A 183 24.05 5.16 -11.37
N PRO A 184 23.73 5.80 -12.50
CA PRO A 184 22.38 5.76 -13.05
C PRO A 184 22.08 4.35 -13.57
N VAL A 185 20.98 3.78 -13.08
CA VAL A 185 20.46 2.49 -13.53
C VAL A 185 19.04 2.62 -14.04
N CYS A 186 18.72 1.88 -15.08
CA CYS A 186 17.36 1.73 -15.56
C CYS A 186 16.81 0.35 -15.24
N MET A 187 15.66 0.30 -14.64
CA MET A 187 14.87 -0.90 -14.45
C MET A 187 13.68 -0.87 -15.41
N VAL A 188 13.62 -1.80 -16.34
CA VAL A 188 12.47 -1.94 -17.23
C VAL A 188 11.77 -3.27 -16.99
N ARG A 189 10.45 -3.20 -16.87
CA ARG A 189 9.56 -4.37 -16.82
C ARG A 189 8.90 -4.51 -18.18
N ILE A 190 9.10 -5.64 -18.84
CA ILE A 190 8.57 -5.92 -20.16
C ILE A 190 7.76 -7.22 -20.16
N ALA A 191 6.74 -7.28 -21.01
CA ALA A 191 5.95 -8.46 -21.29
C ALA A 191 5.95 -8.76 -22.80
N GLY A 192 5.82 -10.04 -23.18
CA GLY A 192 5.80 -10.51 -24.55
C GLY A 192 6.82 -11.62 -24.80
N GLU A 193 6.84 -12.14 -26.03
CA GLU A 193 7.71 -13.26 -26.43
C GLU A 193 9.15 -12.82 -26.75
N GLY A 194 9.36 -11.54 -27.07
CA GLY A 194 10.65 -11.00 -27.51
C GLY A 194 11.60 -10.58 -26.38
N VAL A 195 11.46 -11.14 -25.18
CA VAL A 195 12.30 -10.77 -24.01
C VAL A 195 13.78 -11.05 -24.24
N ASP A 196 14.10 -12.24 -24.77
CA ASP A 196 15.49 -12.64 -25.01
C ASP A 196 16.14 -11.78 -26.10
N ASP A 197 15.39 -11.46 -27.15
CA ASP A 197 15.84 -10.55 -28.20
C ASP A 197 16.16 -9.14 -27.68
N VAL A 198 15.42 -8.67 -26.66
CA VAL A 198 15.68 -7.36 -26.01
C VAL A 198 16.99 -7.41 -25.24
N LEU A 199 17.28 -8.53 -24.57
CA LEU A 199 18.54 -8.72 -23.86
C LEU A 199 19.73 -8.69 -24.83
N ASP A 200 19.62 -9.42 -25.96
CA ASP A 200 20.66 -9.46 -26.99
C ASP A 200 20.90 -8.07 -27.58
N ASP A 201 19.84 -7.31 -27.83
CA ASP A 201 19.97 -5.95 -28.34
C ASP A 201 20.60 -4.99 -27.31
N LEU A 202 20.28 -5.10 -26.01
CA LEU A 202 20.93 -4.32 -24.95
C LEU A 202 22.42 -4.63 -24.87
N TRP A 203 22.82 -5.92 -24.90
CA TRP A 203 24.21 -6.29 -24.91
C TRP A 203 24.94 -5.81 -26.15
N SER A 204 24.30 -5.95 -27.35
CA SER A 204 24.86 -5.49 -28.61
C SER A 204 25.05 -3.96 -28.68
N SER A 205 24.22 -3.20 -27.97
CA SER A 205 24.35 -1.74 -27.84
C SER A 205 25.38 -1.33 -26.78
N GLY A 206 25.99 -2.33 -26.11
CA GLY A 206 27.05 -2.13 -25.13
C GLY A 206 26.55 -1.66 -23.76
N HIS A 207 25.27 -1.85 -23.45
CA HIS A 207 24.75 -1.66 -22.11
C HIS A 207 25.15 -2.84 -21.21
N ILE A 208 25.54 -2.54 -20.00
CA ILE A 208 25.84 -3.58 -18.99
C ILE A 208 24.52 -3.99 -18.35
N VAL A 209 24.06 -5.19 -18.65
CA VAL A 209 22.90 -5.79 -17.98
C VAL A 209 23.34 -6.26 -16.60
N ILE A 210 22.78 -5.63 -15.56
CA ILE A 210 23.12 -5.88 -14.15
C ILE A 210 22.34 -7.09 -13.62
N ASN A 211 21.02 -7.14 -13.95
CA ASN A 211 20.16 -8.21 -13.45
C ASN A 211 18.97 -8.47 -14.40
N VAL A 212 18.54 -9.73 -14.45
CA VAL A 212 17.35 -10.17 -15.20
C VAL A 212 16.52 -11.07 -14.30
N ILE A 213 15.27 -10.68 -14.05
CA ILE A 213 14.31 -11.48 -13.29
C ILE A 213 13.15 -11.83 -14.22
N ARG A 214 12.89 -13.13 -14.42
CA ARG A 214 11.79 -13.62 -15.23
C ARG A 214 10.53 -13.84 -14.39
N PHE A 215 9.37 -13.63 -14.99
CA PHE A 215 8.06 -13.80 -14.37
C PHE A 215 7.19 -14.77 -15.18
N PRO A 216 6.21 -15.48 -14.57
CA PRO A 216 5.86 -15.34 -13.17
C PRO A 216 7.00 -15.79 -12.25
N PHE A 217 7.15 -15.09 -11.14
CA PHE A 217 7.98 -15.58 -10.05
C PHE A 217 7.21 -16.75 -9.42
N VAL A 218 7.62 -17.98 -9.72
CA VAL A 218 7.15 -19.16 -9.00
C VAL A 218 8.06 -19.28 -7.77
N PRO A 219 7.57 -19.02 -6.54
CA PRO A 219 8.35 -19.33 -5.36
C PRO A 219 8.66 -20.84 -5.41
N GLU A 220 9.91 -21.24 -5.27
CA GLU A 220 10.22 -22.63 -5.03
C GLU A 220 9.45 -23.06 -3.77
N GLU A 221 8.49 -23.96 -3.91
CA GLU A 221 7.91 -24.63 -2.76
C GLU A 221 9.06 -25.28 -2.00
N LYS A 222 9.35 -24.75 -0.82
CA LYS A 222 10.29 -25.41 0.08
C LYS A 222 9.67 -26.76 0.45
N ALA A 223 10.28 -27.82 -0.10
CA ALA A 223 10.01 -29.20 0.26
C ALA A 223 10.30 -29.44 1.76
#